data_44e18dfd8bd47c1a777f81adbab15639
#
_entry.id   44e18dfd8bd47c1a777f81adbab15639
#
_cell.length_a   1.000
_cell.length_b   1.000
_cell.length_c   1.000
_cell.angle_alpha   90.00
_cell.angle_beta   90.00
_cell.angle_gamma   90.00
#
_symmetry.space_group_name_H-M   'P 1'
#
loop_
_entity.id
_entity.type
_entity.pdbx_description
1 polymer ?
#
loop_
_entity_poly.entity_id
_entity_poly.type
_entity_poly.pdbx_seq_one_letter_code
_entity_poly.pdbx_strand_id
1 'polypeptide(L)'
;ASALLSGVLTKAGIFGALIITADILPGEHRWGVLLLVLGAVTMVLGAAIAVFSNNLKYILACSSLSQIGFILVGTAALSLLGQHNALAAHGTVLYMMNHSLVKLTLFLLAGVVYCNTHALDLNQIRGYGRGKPLLHGLFLCGACSLAGIPGFLGYISKTLVHESLVELAAESGSLGVTAVEWLFLFSGGLTAAYLTKIYVALFWQKPISPTGKTWGTPMTVTALVLAALPLPVLGLLPHGLAEPVAALALPFVGGHPFGHAVHYLAWENLKGVAISLTIGMAVYFLFIRLVLMDRKGAEAVYLERWPRWLSLEERVYRPVIRGLYRVLNVVMRAVCDALDFLVLVARRTFLRDSRPRRHRSPRSAMIHAMTHGGQRTEQEAADRLGTILDTLRRMEGSLSYALLMACLGLCIVLVCILLYVF
;
A
#
# COMPACT_ATOMS: atom_id res chain seq x y z
N ALA A 1 10.77 -3.32 5.51
CA ALA A 1 9.40 -2.91 5.84
C ALA A 1 8.56 -2.62 4.59
N SER A 2 8.99 -1.71 3.68
CA SER A 2 8.19 -1.29 2.51
C SER A 2 7.84 -2.44 1.54
N ALA A 3 8.72 -3.42 1.38
CA ALA A 3 8.48 -4.60 0.54
C ALA A 3 7.32 -5.46 1.10
N LEU A 4 7.31 -5.72 2.41
CA LEU A 4 6.24 -6.46 3.07
C LEU A 4 4.94 -5.67 3.11
N LEU A 5 5.00 -4.36 3.40
CA LEU A 5 3.83 -3.50 3.40
C LEU A 5 3.13 -3.52 2.04
N SER A 6 3.86 -3.24 0.96
CA SER A 6 3.29 -3.19 -0.39
C SER A 6 3.06 -4.58 -1.01
N GLY A 7 3.94 -5.55 -0.72
CA GLY A 7 3.85 -6.90 -1.27
C GLY A 7 2.80 -7.80 -0.60
N VAL A 8 2.54 -7.65 0.70
CA VAL A 8 1.68 -8.54 1.49
C VAL A 8 0.53 -7.80 2.15
N LEU A 9 0.82 -6.79 2.97
CA LEU A 9 -0.20 -6.18 3.83
C LEU A 9 -1.34 -5.50 3.05
N THR A 10 -1.02 -4.85 1.92
CA THR A 10 -2.05 -4.23 1.06
C THR A 10 -3.05 -5.24 0.49
N LYS A 11 -2.67 -6.52 0.40
CA LYS A 11 -3.56 -7.59 -0.10
C LYS A 11 -4.67 -7.93 0.88
N ALA A 12 -4.47 -7.73 2.17
CA ALA A 12 -5.54 -7.90 3.14
C ALA A 12 -6.74 -6.97 2.85
N GLY A 13 -6.46 -5.70 2.49
CA GLY A 13 -7.51 -4.75 2.08
C GLY A 13 -8.19 -5.14 0.77
N ILE A 14 -7.42 -5.59 -0.23
CA ILE A 14 -7.95 -6.06 -1.51
C ILE A 14 -8.79 -7.33 -1.31
N PHE A 15 -8.29 -8.27 -0.50
CA PHE A 15 -9.01 -9.49 -0.15
C PHE A 15 -10.34 -9.17 0.55
N GLY A 16 -10.34 -8.20 1.49
CA GLY A 16 -11.58 -7.70 2.09
C GLY A 16 -12.57 -7.15 1.06
N ALA A 17 -12.09 -6.39 0.05
CA ALA A 17 -12.95 -5.91 -1.03
C ALA A 17 -13.51 -7.07 -1.90
N LEU A 18 -12.72 -8.11 -2.15
CA LEU A 18 -13.17 -9.32 -2.86
C LEU A 18 -14.23 -10.07 -2.07
N ILE A 19 -14.06 -10.28 -0.76
CA ILE A 19 -15.07 -10.91 0.10
C ILE A 19 -16.36 -10.10 0.13
N ILE A 20 -16.28 -8.78 0.24
CA ILE A 20 -17.47 -7.92 0.16
C ILE A 20 -18.18 -8.11 -1.18
N THR A 21 -17.42 -8.21 -2.27
CA THR A 21 -17.97 -8.40 -3.62
C THR A 21 -18.58 -9.77 -3.82
N ALA A 22 -17.95 -10.83 -3.32
CA ALA A 22 -18.38 -12.20 -3.56
C ALA A 22 -19.49 -12.66 -2.59
N ASP A 23 -19.37 -12.33 -1.29
CA ASP A 23 -20.18 -12.91 -0.24
C ASP A 23 -21.21 -11.94 0.35
N ILE A 24 -20.86 -10.63 0.48
CA ILE A 24 -21.75 -9.66 1.14
C ILE A 24 -22.66 -8.95 0.14
N LEU A 25 -22.13 -8.56 -1.01
CA LEU A 25 -22.85 -7.83 -2.06
C LEU A 25 -22.73 -8.52 -3.44
N PRO A 26 -23.08 -9.82 -3.53
CA PRO A 26 -22.98 -10.57 -4.79
C PRO A 26 -23.91 -9.96 -5.85
N GLY A 27 -23.34 -9.58 -7.00
CA GLY A 27 -24.09 -9.03 -8.13
C GLY A 27 -24.72 -7.65 -7.90
N GLU A 28 -24.38 -6.95 -6.81
CA GLU A 28 -24.87 -5.58 -6.59
C GLU A 28 -24.25 -4.62 -7.58
N HIS A 29 -25.03 -4.16 -8.54
CA HIS A 29 -24.57 -3.31 -9.65
C HIS A 29 -23.96 -1.99 -9.17
N ARG A 30 -24.55 -1.35 -8.15
CA ARG A 30 -24.02 -0.07 -7.62
C ARG A 30 -22.65 -0.23 -6.98
N TRP A 31 -22.42 -1.37 -6.32
CA TRP A 31 -21.11 -1.70 -5.75
C TRP A 31 -20.07 -1.91 -6.86
N GLY A 32 -20.41 -2.68 -7.89
CA GLY A 32 -19.53 -2.88 -9.05
C GLY A 32 -19.14 -1.57 -9.74
N VAL A 33 -20.12 -0.67 -9.99
CA VAL A 33 -19.87 0.66 -10.58
C VAL A 33 -18.99 1.53 -9.65
N LEU A 34 -19.22 1.52 -8.34
CA LEU A 34 -18.38 2.23 -7.38
C LEU A 34 -16.93 1.77 -7.45
N LEU A 35 -16.69 0.46 -7.44
CA LEU A 35 -15.35 -0.12 -7.57
C LEU A 35 -14.70 0.23 -8.91
N LEU A 36 -15.47 0.22 -9.99
CA LEU A 36 -14.99 0.57 -11.33
C LEU A 36 -14.47 2.02 -11.37
N VAL A 37 -15.25 2.96 -10.84
CA VAL A 37 -14.88 4.38 -10.80
C VAL A 37 -13.69 4.62 -9.87
N LEU A 38 -13.72 4.08 -8.65
CA LEU A 38 -12.61 4.20 -7.70
C LEU A 38 -11.32 3.56 -8.25
N GLY A 39 -11.45 2.39 -8.86
CA GLY A 39 -10.35 1.69 -9.52
C GLY A 39 -9.74 2.52 -10.65
N ALA A 40 -10.56 3.05 -11.55
CA ALA A 40 -10.11 3.86 -12.67
C ALA A 40 -9.38 5.14 -12.20
N VAL A 41 -9.94 5.87 -11.24
CA VAL A 41 -9.32 7.08 -10.67
C VAL A 41 -8.00 6.74 -9.99
N THR A 42 -7.98 5.70 -9.14
CA THR A 42 -6.78 5.29 -8.41
C THR A 42 -5.67 4.82 -9.35
N MET A 43 -6.03 4.08 -10.40
CA MET A 43 -5.13 3.56 -11.42
C MET A 43 -4.41 4.69 -12.16
N VAL A 44 -5.16 5.69 -12.63
CA VAL A 44 -4.61 6.81 -13.39
C VAL A 44 -3.79 7.74 -12.50
N LEU A 45 -4.34 8.16 -11.35
CA LEU A 45 -3.65 9.06 -10.43
C LEU A 45 -2.35 8.47 -9.89
N GLY A 46 -2.37 7.20 -9.48
CA GLY A 46 -1.17 6.52 -8.99
C GLY A 46 -0.07 6.47 -10.04
N ALA A 47 -0.41 6.13 -11.30
CA ALA A 47 0.54 6.10 -12.41
C ALA A 47 1.06 7.50 -12.76
N ALA A 48 0.19 8.50 -12.81
CA ALA A 48 0.57 9.88 -13.10
C ALA A 48 1.57 10.43 -12.06
N ILE A 49 1.27 10.27 -10.76
CA ILE A 49 2.18 10.71 -9.69
C ILE A 49 3.53 9.99 -9.79
N ALA A 50 3.54 8.69 -10.12
CA ALA A 50 4.78 7.93 -10.31
C ALA A 50 5.64 8.48 -11.47
N VAL A 51 5.03 8.93 -12.57
CA VAL A 51 5.74 9.55 -13.71
C VAL A 51 6.45 10.84 -13.30
N PHE A 52 5.80 11.69 -12.49
CA PHE A 52 6.36 12.98 -12.08
C PHE A 52 7.40 12.88 -10.97
N SER A 53 7.33 11.87 -10.11
CA SER A 53 8.23 11.74 -8.97
C SER A 53 9.65 11.32 -9.35
N ASN A 54 10.66 11.79 -8.60
CA ASN A 54 12.07 11.43 -8.76
C ASN A 54 12.59 10.54 -7.63
N ASN A 55 11.85 10.33 -6.56
CA ASN A 55 12.24 9.43 -5.47
C ASN A 55 11.86 7.99 -5.79
N LEU A 56 12.86 7.08 -5.86
CA LEU A 56 12.66 5.67 -6.22
C LEU A 56 11.60 4.96 -5.37
N LYS A 57 11.64 5.12 -4.04
CA LYS A 57 10.63 4.51 -3.16
C LYS A 57 9.24 5.12 -3.35
N TYR A 58 9.16 6.42 -3.56
CA TYR A 58 7.90 7.11 -3.78
C TYR A 58 7.29 6.72 -5.12
N ILE A 59 8.08 6.58 -6.19
CA ILE A 59 7.63 6.05 -7.48
C ILE A 59 7.05 4.65 -7.30
N LEU A 60 7.75 3.75 -6.59
CA LEU A 60 7.28 2.40 -6.33
C LEU A 60 6.02 2.37 -5.44
N ALA A 61 5.87 3.29 -4.49
CA ALA A 61 4.66 3.41 -3.67
C ALA A 61 3.46 3.88 -4.50
N CYS A 62 3.61 4.94 -5.32
CA CYS A 62 2.58 5.43 -6.22
C CYS A 62 2.22 4.40 -7.30
N SER A 63 3.22 3.65 -7.77
CA SER A 63 2.96 2.52 -8.67
C SER A 63 2.16 1.40 -7.98
N SER A 64 2.29 1.18 -6.64
CA SER A 64 1.43 0.25 -5.92
C SER A 64 -0.02 0.74 -5.88
N LEU A 65 -0.22 2.04 -5.65
CA LEU A 65 -1.55 2.65 -5.70
C LEU A 65 -2.20 2.43 -7.07
N SER A 66 -1.46 2.70 -8.16
CA SER A 66 -1.93 2.44 -9.53
C SER A 66 -2.31 0.97 -9.74
N GLN A 67 -1.46 0.02 -9.34
CA GLN A 67 -1.74 -1.40 -9.54
C GLN A 67 -2.92 -1.91 -8.69
N ILE A 68 -3.14 -1.35 -7.51
CA ILE A 68 -4.36 -1.61 -6.73
C ILE A 68 -5.59 -1.14 -7.51
N GLY A 69 -5.51 0.00 -8.18
CA GLY A 69 -6.57 0.47 -9.09
C GLY A 69 -6.90 -0.53 -10.19
N PHE A 70 -5.89 -1.14 -10.84
CA PHE A 70 -6.09 -2.22 -11.82
C PHE A 70 -6.81 -3.43 -11.21
N ILE A 71 -6.45 -3.83 -9.99
CA ILE A 71 -7.10 -4.95 -9.29
C ILE A 71 -8.54 -4.61 -8.94
N LEU A 72 -8.82 -3.37 -8.48
CA LEU A 72 -10.19 -2.91 -8.21
C LEU A 72 -11.06 -2.90 -9.47
N VAL A 73 -10.51 -2.52 -10.62
CA VAL A 73 -11.19 -2.60 -11.92
C VAL A 73 -11.52 -4.05 -12.26
N GLY A 74 -10.59 -5.00 -12.05
CA GLY A 74 -10.85 -6.43 -12.22
C GLY A 74 -11.93 -6.94 -11.25
N THR A 75 -11.90 -6.49 -9.98
CA THR A 75 -12.93 -6.82 -8.98
C THR A 75 -14.31 -6.24 -9.36
N ALA A 76 -14.33 -5.05 -9.95
CA ALA A 76 -15.56 -4.45 -10.48
C ALA A 76 -16.14 -5.27 -11.64
N ALA A 77 -15.31 -5.69 -12.59
CA ALA A 77 -15.72 -6.55 -13.69
C ALA A 77 -16.25 -7.91 -13.16
N LEU A 78 -15.59 -8.47 -12.14
CA LEU A 78 -16.07 -9.68 -11.45
C LEU A 78 -17.51 -9.53 -10.94
N SER A 79 -17.83 -8.38 -10.32
CA SER A 79 -19.18 -8.10 -9.81
C SER A 79 -20.21 -7.86 -10.92
N LEU A 80 -19.81 -7.14 -11.97
CA LEU A 80 -20.73 -6.66 -13.02
C LEU A 80 -21.06 -7.72 -14.09
N LEU A 81 -20.12 -8.65 -14.36
CA LEU A 81 -20.31 -9.73 -15.35
C LEU A 81 -21.12 -10.92 -14.80
N GLY A 82 -21.35 -10.99 -13.50
CA GLY A 82 -22.18 -12.03 -12.89
C GLY A 82 -21.73 -13.45 -13.24
N GLN A 83 -22.48 -14.17 -14.05
CA GLN A 83 -22.18 -15.55 -14.46
C GLN A 83 -21.03 -15.64 -15.49
N HIS A 84 -20.73 -14.58 -16.21
CA HIS A 84 -19.67 -14.51 -17.23
C HIS A 84 -18.33 -13.99 -16.67
N ASN A 85 -18.10 -14.12 -15.36
CA ASN A 85 -17.00 -13.49 -14.65
C ASN A 85 -15.67 -14.28 -14.70
N ALA A 86 -15.55 -15.35 -15.44
CA ALA A 86 -14.39 -16.25 -15.45
C ALA A 86 -13.06 -15.51 -15.72
N LEU A 87 -13.02 -14.65 -16.74
CA LEU A 87 -11.85 -13.85 -17.09
C LEU A 87 -11.48 -12.86 -15.97
N ALA A 88 -12.48 -12.16 -15.42
CA ALA A 88 -12.32 -11.22 -14.34
C ALA A 88 -11.80 -11.88 -13.06
N ALA A 89 -12.34 -13.04 -12.70
CA ALA A 89 -11.95 -13.80 -11.50
C ALA A 89 -10.49 -14.27 -11.57
N HIS A 90 -10.13 -15.02 -12.62
CA HIS A 90 -8.76 -15.49 -12.82
C HIS A 90 -7.79 -14.32 -12.96
N GLY A 91 -8.15 -13.31 -13.77
CA GLY A 91 -7.34 -12.11 -13.99
C GLY A 91 -7.04 -11.36 -12.70
N THR A 92 -8.04 -11.14 -11.86
CA THR A 92 -7.90 -10.41 -10.59
C THR A 92 -7.00 -11.17 -9.61
N VAL A 93 -7.20 -12.49 -9.45
CA VAL A 93 -6.38 -13.33 -8.57
C VAL A 93 -4.91 -13.35 -9.04
N LEU A 94 -4.68 -13.60 -10.32
CA LEU A 94 -3.33 -13.58 -10.89
C LEU A 94 -2.68 -12.20 -10.80
N TYR A 95 -3.47 -11.13 -10.92
CA TYR A 95 -2.96 -9.78 -10.78
C TYR A 95 -2.52 -9.48 -9.34
N MET A 96 -3.28 -9.93 -8.34
CA MET A 96 -2.89 -9.82 -6.93
C MET A 96 -1.57 -10.54 -6.67
N MET A 97 -1.42 -11.76 -7.18
CA MET A 97 -0.20 -12.57 -7.05
C MET A 97 0.98 -11.89 -7.76
N ASN A 98 0.81 -11.48 -9.00
CA ASN A 98 1.82 -10.75 -9.76
C ASN A 98 2.28 -9.48 -9.02
N HIS A 99 1.32 -8.67 -8.56
CA HIS A 99 1.60 -7.43 -7.84
C HIS A 99 2.39 -7.71 -6.54
N SER A 100 2.08 -8.79 -5.82
CA SER A 100 2.83 -9.18 -4.62
C SER A 100 4.30 -9.48 -4.93
N LEU A 101 4.55 -10.34 -5.90
CA LEU A 101 5.90 -10.77 -6.29
C LEU A 101 6.72 -9.62 -6.87
N VAL A 102 6.12 -8.84 -7.77
CA VAL A 102 6.79 -7.68 -8.38
C VAL A 102 7.16 -6.63 -7.33
N LYS A 103 6.24 -6.32 -6.41
CA LYS A 103 6.51 -5.32 -5.36
C LYS A 103 7.56 -5.80 -4.38
N LEU A 104 7.53 -7.08 -4.01
CA LEU A 104 8.59 -7.68 -3.20
C LEU A 104 9.94 -7.51 -3.89
N THR A 105 10.05 -7.89 -5.16
CA THR A 105 11.28 -7.78 -5.96
C THR A 105 11.77 -6.33 -6.08
N LEU A 106 10.92 -5.40 -6.53
CA LEU A 106 11.34 -4.02 -6.79
C LEU A 106 11.65 -3.24 -5.52
N PHE A 107 10.92 -3.45 -4.41
CA PHE A 107 11.22 -2.81 -3.14
C PHE A 107 12.46 -3.39 -2.44
N LEU A 108 12.71 -4.70 -2.56
CA LEU A 108 13.98 -5.28 -2.09
C LEU A 108 15.15 -4.71 -2.88
N LEU A 109 15.02 -4.58 -4.20
CA LEU A 109 16.01 -3.94 -5.06
C LEU A 109 16.24 -2.48 -4.66
N ALA A 110 15.18 -1.69 -4.43
CA ALA A 110 15.29 -0.32 -3.94
C ALA A 110 15.96 -0.27 -2.54
N GLY A 111 15.74 -1.28 -1.71
CA GLY A 111 16.44 -1.46 -0.45
C GLY A 111 17.94 -1.65 -0.63
N VAL A 112 18.34 -2.50 -1.57
CA VAL A 112 19.75 -2.72 -1.94
C VAL A 112 20.40 -1.42 -2.44
N VAL A 113 19.73 -0.69 -3.32
CA VAL A 113 20.22 0.62 -3.79
C VAL A 113 20.43 1.55 -2.60
N TYR A 114 19.44 1.68 -1.72
CA TYR A 114 19.52 2.55 -0.55
C TYR A 114 20.63 2.15 0.44
N CYS A 115 20.78 0.86 0.74
CA CYS A 115 21.82 0.39 1.66
C CYS A 115 23.25 0.72 1.15
N ASN A 116 23.44 0.79 -0.16
CA ASN A 116 24.74 1.06 -0.75
C ASN A 116 24.99 2.53 -1.09
N THR A 117 23.93 3.33 -1.31
CA THR A 117 24.06 4.73 -1.74
C THR A 117 23.60 5.74 -0.69
N HIS A 118 22.81 5.27 0.31
CA HIS A 118 22.09 6.10 1.28
C HIS A 118 21.22 7.20 0.63
N ALA A 119 20.89 7.03 -0.66
CA ALA A 119 20.09 7.94 -1.44
C ALA A 119 18.93 7.20 -2.14
N LEU A 120 17.87 7.93 -2.47
CA LEU A 120 16.69 7.41 -3.17
C LEU A 120 16.28 8.30 -4.35
N ASP A 121 16.84 9.51 -4.47
CA ASP A 121 16.60 10.39 -5.61
C ASP A 121 17.29 9.83 -6.86
N LEU A 122 16.53 9.72 -7.97
CA LEU A 122 17.03 9.17 -9.22
C LEU A 122 18.27 9.90 -9.74
N ASN A 123 18.38 11.21 -9.48
CA ASN A 123 19.55 11.98 -9.87
C ASN A 123 20.79 11.60 -9.07
N GLN A 124 20.62 11.23 -7.79
CA GLN A 124 21.73 10.84 -6.90
C GLN A 124 22.15 9.38 -7.10
N ILE A 125 21.23 8.49 -7.45
CA ILE A 125 21.49 7.05 -7.63
C ILE A 125 21.76 6.65 -9.08
N ARG A 126 21.87 7.64 -9.99
CA ARG A 126 22.08 7.38 -11.41
C ARG A 126 23.31 6.51 -11.68
N GLY A 127 23.17 5.57 -12.60
CA GLY A 127 24.22 4.66 -13.01
C GLY A 127 24.67 3.64 -11.96
N TYR A 128 24.02 3.58 -10.78
CA TYR A 128 24.36 2.64 -9.71
C TYR A 128 24.37 1.18 -10.17
N GLY A 129 23.40 0.80 -11.01
CA GLY A 129 23.27 -0.58 -11.52
C GLY A 129 24.23 -0.93 -12.64
N ARG A 130 25.00 0.02 -13.13
CA ARG A 130 25.92 -0.19 -14.25
C ARG A 130 27.03 -1.19 -13.88
N GLY A 131 27.27 -2.18 -14.72
CA GLY A 131 28.25 -3.25 -14.44
C GLY A 131 27.79 -4.30 -13.43
N LYS A 132 26.49 -4.32 -13.08
CA LYS A 132 25.88 -5.31 -12.17
C LYS A 132 24.82 -6.15 -12.92
N PRO A 133 25.20 -7.12 -13.75
CA PRO A 133 24.29 -7.81 -14.67
C PRO A 133 23.14 -8.55 -13.96
N LEU A 134 23.42 -9.18 -12.82
CA LEU A 134 22.38 -9.88 -12.06
C LEU A 134 21.33 -8.89 -11.49
N LEU A 135 21.75 -7.76 -10.94
CA LEU A 135 20.86 -6.71 -10.45
C LEU A 135 19.99 -6.15 -11.58
N HIS A 136 20.60 -5.99 -12.76
CA HIS A 136 19.92 -5.56 -13.99
C HIS A 136 18.86 -6.59 -14.41
N GLY A 137 19.19 -7.87 -14.49
CA GLY A 137 18.23 -8.93 -14.83
C GLY A 137 17.07 -9.02 -13.85
N LEU A 138 17.33 -8.93 -12.55
CA LEU A 138 16.30 -8.96 -11.51
C LEU A 138 15.35 -7.73 -11.59
N PHE A 139 15.90 -6.55 -11.89
CA PHE A 139 15.08 -5.36 -12.15
C PHE A 139 14.20 -5.56 -13.38
N LEU A 140 14.76 -6.06 -14.49
CA LEU A 140 14.01 -6.31 -15.72
C LEU A 140 12.91 -7.34 -15.50
N CYS A 141 13.14 -8.41 -14.75
CA CYS A 141 12.09 -9.38 -14.41
C CYS A 141 10.89 -8.71 -13.74
N GLY A 142 11.13 -7.89 -12.72
CA GLY A 142 10.06 -7.14 -12.05
C GLY A 142 9.40 -6.08 -12.96
N ALA A 143 10.21 -5.32 -13.70
CA ALA A 143 9.73 -4.25 -14.57
C ALA A 143 8.93 -4.79 -15.77
N CYS A 144 9.41 -5.82 -16.44
CA CYS A 144 8.71 -6.45 -17.56
C CYS A 144 7.39 -7.07 -17.12
N SER A 145 7.38 -7.75 -15.95
CA SER A 145 6.14 -8.28 -15.41
C SER A 145 5.15 -7.16 -15.05
N LEU A 146 5.61 -6.09 -14.41
CA LEU A 146 4.73 -4.96 -14.06
C LEU A 146 4.22 -4.21 -15.30
N ALA A 147 5.04 -4.04 -16.32
CA ALA A 147 4.65 -3.45 -17.59
C ALA A 147 3.64 -4.32 -18.38
N GLY A 148 3.61 -5.63 -18.12
CA GLY A 148 2.76 -6.58 -18.82
C GLY A 148 3.37 -7.06 -20.13
N ILE A 149 4.70 -7.27 -20.15
CA ILE A 149 5.39 -7.79 -21.33
C ILE A 149 5.11 -9.31 -21.45
N PRO A 150 4.82 -9.83 -22.66
CA PRO A 150 4.62 -11.26 -22.90
C PRO A 150 5.75 -12.11 -22.34
N GLY A 151 5.41 -13.28 -21.81
CA GLY A 151 6.35 -14.18 -21.12
C GLY A 151 6.47 -13.97 -19.61
N PHE A 152 5.78 -13.00 -19.05
CA PHE A 152 5.72 -12.74 -17.61
C PHE A 152 4.29 -12.85 -17.07
N LEU A 153 4.16 -13.18 -15.78
CA LEU A 153 2.86 -13.31 -15.12
C LEU A 153 1.99 -12.04 -15.23
N GLY A 154 2.62 -10.86 -15.23
CA GLY A 154 1.92 -9.60 -15.39
C GLY A 154 1.23 -9.42 -16.73
N TYR A 155 1.75 -10.04 -17.79
CA TYR A 155 1.07 -10.11 -19.07
C TYR A 155 -0.23 -10.90 -18.98
N ILE A 156 -0.15 -12.13 -18.44
CA ILE A 156 -1.29 -13.03 -18.29
C ILE A 156 -2.41 -12.34 -17.51
N SER A 157 -2.09 -11.81 -16.34
CA SER A 157 -3.08 -11.17 -15.46
C SER A 157 -3.69 -9.90 -16.06
N LYS A 158 -2.88 -9.05 -16.72
CA LYS A 158 -3.39 -7.84 -17.40
C LYS A 158 -4.28 -8.16 -18.56
N THR A 159 -3.92 -9.15 -19.37
CA THR A 159 -4.73 -9.59 -20.52
C THR A 159 -6.08 -10.07 -20.05
N LEU A 160 -6.16 -10.94 -19.03
CA LEU A 160 -7.44 -11.43 -18.52
C LEU A 160 -8.33 -10.32 -17.97
N VAL A 161 -7.77 -9.36 -17.22
CA VAL A 161 -8.55 -8.21 -16.74
C VAL A 161 -8.97 -7.29 -17.87
N HIS A 162 -8.12 -7.07 -18.88
CA HIS A 162 -8.45 -6.26 -20.04
C HIS A 162 -9.59 -6.90 -20.85
N GLU A 163 -9.50 -8.19 -21.16
CA GLU A 163 -10.54 -8.94 -21.87
C GLU A 163 -11.87 -8.92 -21.11
N SER A 164 -11.84 -9.05 -19.78
CA SER A 164 -13.05 -8.92 -18.97
C SER A 164 -13.70 -7.52 -19.06
N LEU A 165 -12.90 -6.46 -19.26
CA LEU A 165 -13.43 -5.11 -19.49
C LEU A 165 -14.02 -4.98 -20.90
N VAL A 166 -13.41 -5.59 -21.91
CA VAL A 166 -13.92 -5.62 -23.28
C VAL A 166 -15.27 -6.35 -23.30
N GLU A 167 -15.36 -7.51 -22.63
CA GLU A 167 -16.60 -8.27 -22.46
C GLU A 167 -17.68 -7.43 -21.76
N LEU A 168 -17.34 -6.81 -20.64
CA LEU A 168 -18.24 -5.91 -19.91
C LEU A 168 -18.70 -4.71 -20.74
N ALA A 169 -17.80 -4.14 -21.56
CA ALA A 169 -18.15 -3.05 -22.47
C ALA A 169 -19.12 -3.51 -23.57
N ALA A 170 -18.92 -4.70 -24.11
CA ALA A 170 -19.79 -5.29 -25.12
C ALA A 170 -21.18 -5.63 -24.55
N GLU A 171 -21.27 -6.23 -23.36
CA GLU A 171 -22.52 -6.57 -22.71
C GLU A 171 -23.33 -5.35 -22.24
N SER A 172 -22.65 -4.37 -21.64
CA SER A 172 -23.31 -3.18 -21.10
C SER A 172 -23.66 -2.13 -22.15
N GLY A 173 -22.95 -2.09 -23.30
CA GLY A 173 -23.05 -1.03 -24.29
C GLY A 173 -22.69 0.37 -23.74
N SER A 174 -22.04 0.45 -22.57
CA SER A 174 -21.79 1.68 -21.83
C SER A 174 -20.52 2.39 -22.29
N LEU A 175 -20.65 3.64 -22.73
CA LEU A 175 -19.50 4.51 -23.03
C LEU A 175 -18.59 4.70 -21.79
N GLY A 176 -19.14 4.65 -20.58
CA GLY A 176 -18.37 4.74 -19.35
C GLY A 176 -17.39 3.57 -19.16
N VAL A 177 -17.83 2.34 -19.45
CA VAL A 177 -16.98 1.14 -19.40
C VAL A 177 -15.91 1.19 -20.48
N THR A 178 -16.26 1.56 -21.70
CA THR A 178 -15.30 1.77 -22.80
C THR A 178 -14.26 2.84 -22.44
N ALA A 179 -14.67 3.92 -21.77
CA ALA A 179 -13.71 4.92 -21.30
C ALA A 179 -12.75 4.34 -20.24
N VAL A 180 -13.23 3.48 -19.31
CA VAL A 180 -12.37 2.80 -18.33
C VAL A 180 -11.38 1.85 -19.02
N GLU A 181 -11.78 1.13 -20.07
CA GLU A 181 -10.89 0.30 -20.89
C GLU A 181 -9.72 1.14 -21.48
N TRP A 182 -10.02 2.28 -22.09
CA TRP A 182 -8.96 3.18 -22.58
C TRP A 182 -8.08 3.75 -21.47
N LEU A 183 -8.65 4.08 -20.30
CA LEU A 183 -7.88 4.50 -19.13
C LEU A 183 -6.99 3.36 -18.61
N PHE A 184 -7.45 2.10 -18.72
CA PHE A 184 -6.65 0.92 -18.39
C PHE A 184 -5.41 0.81 -19.29
N LEU A 185 -5.58 0.92 -20.60
CA LEU A 185 -4.47 0.90 -21.56
C LEU A 185 -3.52 2.10 -21.35
N PHE A 186 -4.05 3.28 -21.14
CA PHE A 186 -3.28 4.49 -20.86
C PHE A 186 -2.45 4.35 -19.57
N SER A 187 -3.03 3.88 -18.48
CA SER A 187 -2.31 3.67 -17.21
C SER A 187 -1.27 2.56 -17.33
N GLY A 188 -1.55 1.54 -18.15
CA GLY A 188 -0.55 0.54 -18.55
C GLY A 188 0.65 1.19 -19.23
N GLY A 189 0.41 2.15 -20.13
CA GLY A 189 1.45 2.94 -20.77
C GLY A 189 2.24 3.81 -19.79
N LEU A 190 1.56 4.52 -18.88
CA LEU A 190 2.24 5.29 -17.83
C LEU A 190 3.12 4.38 -16.95
N THR A 191 2.67 3.12 -16.69
CA THR A 191 3.46 2.12 -15.99
C THR A 191 4.78 1.81 -16.71
N ALA A 192 4.73 1.56 -18.00
CA ALA A 192 5.92 1.36 -18.82
C ALA A 192 6.83 2.60 -18.82
N ALA A 193 6.26 3.81 -18.88
CA ALA A 193 7.00 5.06 -18.90
C ALA A 193 7.81 5.31 -17.63
N TYR A 194 7.21 5.19 -16.41
CA TYR A 194 7.98 5.40 -15.18
C TYR A 194 8.98 4.27 -14.90
N LEU A 195 8.70 3.03 -15.31
CA LEU A 195 9.67 1.94 -15.22
C LEU A 195 10.87 2.16 -16.14
N THR A 196 10.64 2.66 -17.36
CA THR A 196 11.69 3.08 -18.29
C THR A 196 12.52 4.23 -17.70
N LYS A 197 11.87 5.20 -17.03
CA LYS A 197 12.57 6.28 -16.31
C LYS A 197 13.52 5.73 -15.24
N ILE A 198 13.06 4.81 -14.39
CA ILE A 198 13.89 4.17 -13.36
C ILE A 198 15.02 3.37 -14.01
N TYR A 199 14.71 2.60 -15.05
CA TYR A 199 15.69 1.79 -15.76
C TYR A 199 16.82 2.63 -16.34
N VAL A 200 16.47 3.71 -17.06
CA VAL A 200 17.46 4.62 -17.66
C VAL A 200 18.30 5.29 -16.58
N ALA A 201 17.67 5.74 -15.48
CA ALA A 201 18.40 6.37 -14.37
C ALA A 201 19.40 5.40 -13.73
N LEU A 202 19.00 4.17 -13.39
CA LEU A 202 19.83 3.23 -12.65
C LEU A 202 20.89 2.52 -13.49
N PHE A 203 20.57 2.17 -14.75
CA PHE A 203 21.42 1.26 -15.53
C PHE A 203 22.05 1.90 -16.76
N TRP A 204 21.48 2.97 -17.30
CA TRP A 204 21.95 3.58 -18.56
C TRP A 204 22.77 4.84 -18.36
N GLN A 205 22.38 5.70 -17.44
CA GLN A 205 23.08 6.95 -17.16
C GLN A 205 24.49 6.71 -16.60
N LYS A 206 25.38 7.69 -16.74
CA LYS A 206 26.73 7.62 -16.17
C LYS A 206 26.65 7.73 -14.63
N PRO A 207 27.38 6.91 -13.88
CA PRO A 207 27.40 6.98 -12.41
C PRO A 207 28.04 8.28 -11.94
N ILE A 208 27.52 8.81 -10.82
CA ILE A 208 28.12 10.00 -10.16
C ILE A 208 29.44 9.66 -9.50
N SER A 209 29.50 8.47 -8.89
CA SER A 209 30.68 7.97 -8.18
C SER A 209 31.02 6.56 -8.66
N PRO A 210 32.29 6.15 -8.61
CA PRO A 210 32.67 4.79 -8.90
C PRO A 210 31.89 3.82 -7.97
N THR A 211 31.05 2.96 -8.56
CA THR A 211 30.30 1.99 -7.78
C THR A 211 31.05 0.66 -7.76
N GLY A 212 31.25 0.09 -6.56
CA GLY A 212 31.84 -1.24 -6.40
C GLY A 212 31.03 -2.31 -7.14
N LYS A 213 31.66 -3.39 -7.53
CA LYS A 213 30.99 -4.52 -8.21
C LYS A 213 30.09 -5.32 -7.27
N THR A 214 30.43 -5.38 -5.99
CA THR A 214 29.64 -6.04 -4.94
C THR A 214 28.48 -5.12 -4.53
N TRP A 215 27.25 -5.66 -4.49
CA TRP A 215 26.06 -4.89 -4.19
C TRP A 215 25.12 -5.54 -3.17
N GLY A 216 25.37 -6.79 -2.79
CA GLY A 216 24.55 -7.51 -1.82
C GLY A 216 25.25 -8.73 -1.26
N THR A 217 24.79 -9.21 -0.12
CA THR A 217 25.20 -10.46 0.47
C THR A 217 24.59 -11.64 -0.30
N PRO A 218 25.13 -12.86 -0.22
CA PRO A 218 24.52 -14.04 -0.84
C PRO A 218 23.06 -14.23 -0.44
N MET A 219 22.72 -13.97 0.82
CA MET A 219 21.34 -14.03 1.33
C MET A 219 20.42 -13.01 0.63
N THR A 220 20.91 -11.78 0.41
CA THR A 220 20.14 -10.74 -0.31
C THR A 220 19.89 -11.13 -1.75
N VAL A 221 20.90 -11.71 -2.41
CA VAL A 221 20.80 -12.20 -3.79
C VAL A 221 19.78 -13.33 -3.87
N THR A 222 19.88 -14.32 -2.98
CA THR A 222 18.93 -15.44 -2.92
C THR A 222 17.50 -14.97 -2.72
N ALA A 223 17.26 -14.04 -1.78
CA ALA A 223 15.94 -13.48 -1.54
C ALA A 223 15.35 -12.75 -2.76
N LEU A 224 16.17 -11.98 -3.47
CA LEU A 224 15.77 -11.31 -4.71
C LEU A 224 15.46 -12.28 -5.84
N VAL A 225 16.29 -13.32 -6.00
CA VAL A 225 16.08 -14.36 -7.03
C VAL A 225 14.80 -15.14 -6.74
N LEU A 226 14.56 -15.55 -5.47
CA LEU A 226 13.32 -16.24 -5.08
C LEU A 226 12.07 -15.39 -5.30
N ALA A 227 12.17 -14.09 -5.12
CA ALA A 227 11.04 -13.18 -5.37
C ALA A 227 10.79 -12.93 -6.88
N ALA A 228 11.86 -12.88 -7.69
CA ALA A 228 11.77 -12.55 -9.12
C ALA A 228 11.50 -13.76 -10.02
N LEU A 229 12.06 -14.93 -9.69
CA LEU A 229 12.00 -16.15 -10.51
C LEU A 229 10.56 -16.63 -10.82
N PRO A 230 9.59 -16.58 -9.90
CA PRO A 230 8.22 -16.99 -10.21
C PRO A 230 7.55 -16.14 -11.32
N LEU A 231 7.98 -14.91 -11.55
CA LEU A 231 7.37 -14.02 -12.53
C LEU A 231 7.47 -14.54 -13.98
N PRO A 232 8.67 -14.89 -14.50
CA PRO A 232 8.77 -15.51 -15.83
C PRO A 232 8.29 -16.95 -15.84
N VAL A 233 8.50 -17.74 -14.76
CA VAL A 233 8.08 -19.16 -14.72
C VAL A 233 6.57 -19.29 -14.89
N LEU A 234 5.79 -18.53 -14.12
CA LEU A 234 4.33 -18.53 -14.22
C LEU A 234 3.83 -17.87 -15.52
N GLY A 235 4.57 -16.90 -16.04
CA GLY A 235 4.23 -16.24 -17.31
C GLY A 235 4.46 -17.11 -18.56
N LEU A 236 5.46 -17.99 -18.52
CA LEU A 236 5.77 -18.93 -19.62
C LEU A 236 4.89 -20.18 -19.60
N LEU A 237 4.35 -20.53 -18.43
CA LEU A 237 3.51 -21.72 -18.24
C LEU A 237 2.10 -21.33 -17.75
N PRO A 238 1.33 -20.54 -18.53
CA PRO A 238 0.04 -20.03 -18.09
C PRO A 238 -0.95 -21.16 -17.77
N HIS A 239 -1.16 -22.09 -18.71
CA HIS A 239 -2.11 -23.20 -18.55
C HIS A 239 -1.65 -24.26 -17.54
N GLY A 240 -0.31 -24.46 -17.42
CA GLY A 240 0.26 -25.50 -16.54
C GLY A 240 0.38 -25.07 -15.09
N LEU A 241 0.58 -23.79 -14.81
CA LEU A 241 0.87 -23.30 -13.46
C LEU A 241 -0.01 -22.12 -13.05
N ALA A 242 -0.11 -21.06 -13.86
CA ALA A 242 -0.79 -19.83 -13.44
C ALA A 242 -2.30 -20.04 -13.29
N GLU A 243 -2.96 -20.62 -14.28
CA GLU A 243 -4.41 -20.89 -14.24
C GLU A 243 -4.80 -21.87 -13.12
N PRO A 244 -4.13 -23.02 -12.92
CA PRO A 244 -4.43 -23.90 -11.80
C PRO A 244 -4.29 -23.22 -10.44
N VAL A 245 -3.27 -22.37 -10.26
CA VAL A 245 -3.12 -21.59 -9.01
C VAL A 245 -4.26 -20.60 -8.82
N ALA A 246 -4.69 -19.91 -9.89
CA ALA A 246 -5.85 -19.02 -9.81
C ALA A 246 -7.14 -19.77 -9.52
N ALA A 247 -7.31 -20.96 -10.11
CA ALA A 247 -8.50 -21.81 -9.91
C ALA A 247 -8.71 -22.22 -8.45
N LEU A 248 -7.65 -22.37 -7.66
CA LEU A 248 -7.76 -22.62 -6.21
C LEU A 248 -8.47 -21.51 -5.44
N ALA A 249 -8.38 -20.27 -5.93
CA ALA A 249 -9.01 -19.12 -5.27
C ALA A 249 -10.43 -18.83 -5.77
N LEU A 250 -10.91 -19.44 -6.85
CA LEU A 250 -12.21 -19.15 -7.43
C LEU A 250 -13.37 -19.33 -6.42
N PRO A 251 -13.41 -20.38 -5.58
CA PRO A 251 -14.49 -20.52 -4.59
C PRO A 251 -14.59 -19.35 -3.62
N PHE A 252 -13.45 -18.70 -3.30
CA PHE A 252 -13.38 -17.56 -2.37
C PHE A 252 -13.74 -16.22 -3.00
N VAL A 253 -13.66 -16.12 -4.34
CA VAL A 253 -13.95 -14.87 -5.05
C VAL A 253 -15.27 -14.92 -5.83
N GLY A 254 -16.04 -16.00 -5.69
CA GLY A 254 -17.28 -16.19 -6.45
C GLY A 254 -17.05 -16.29 -7.95
N GLY A 255 -15.88 -16.81 -8.36
CA GLY A 255 -15.48 -16.92 -9.76
C GLY A 255 -15.93 -18.21 -10.41
N HIS A 256 -16.16 -18.16 -11.72
CA HIS A 256 -16.48 -19.33 -12.54
C HIS A 256 -15.21 -19.85 -13.25
N PRO A 257 -15.11 -21.15 -13.55
CA PRO A 257 -14.03 -21.70 -14.36
C PRO A 257 -14.15 -21.24 -15.81
N PHE A 258 -13.02 -21.27 -16.54
CA PHE A 258 -13.04 -20.98 -17.97
C PHE A 258 -13.91 -21.96 -18.74
N GLY A 259 -14.75 -21.45 -19.63
CA GLY A 259 -15.51 -22.28 -20.58
C GLY A 259 -14.65 -22.78 -21.73
N HIS A 260 -13.61 -22.04 -22.11
CA HIS A 260 -12.72 -22.32 -23.22
C HIS A 260 -11.27 -21.97 -22.86
N ALA A 261 -10.30 -22.59 -23.55
CA ALA A 261 -8.88 -22.25 -23.38
C ALA A 261 -8.59 -20.82 -23.87
N VAL A 262 -7.91 -20.02 -23.05
CA VAL A 262 -7.51 -18.66 -23.39
C VAL A 262 -6.24 -18.66 -24.24
N HIS A 263 -6.28 -18.10 -25.43
CA HIS A 263 -5.12 -17.98 -26.30
C HIS A 263 -4.36 -16.68 -26.02
N TYR A 264 -3.47 -16.67 -25.03
CA TYR A 264 -2.74 -15.47 -24.60
C TYR A 264 -1.92 -14.79 -25.70
N LEU A 265 -1.35 -15.56 -26.63
CA LEU A 265 -0.55 -15.03 -27.74
C LEU A 265 -1.39 -14.68 -28.97
N ALA A 266 -2.72 -14.72 -28.92
CA ALA A 266 -3.57 -14.25 -30.01
C ALA A 266 -3.33 -12.74 -30.27
N TRP A 267 -3.48 -12.34 -31.52
CA TRP A 267 -3.26 -10.95 -31.94
C TRP A 267 -4.12 -9.94 -31.17
N GLU A 268 -5.33 -10.31 -30.84
CA GLU A 268 -6.29 -9.51 -30.05
C GLU A 268 -5.70 -9.14 -28.69
N ASN A 269 -5.10 -10.09 -27.99
CA ASN A 269 -4.45 -9.92 -26.70
C ASN A 269 -3.13 -9.13 -26.81
N LEU A 270 -2.34 -9.37 -27.83
CA LEU A 270 -1.09 -8.67 -28.09
C LEU A 270 -1.31 -7.20 -28.45
N LYS A 271 -2.39 -6.88 -29.17
CA LYS A 271 -2.76 -5.51 -29.56
C LYS A 271 -2.89 -4.58 -28.34
N GLY A 272 -3.57 -4.99 -27.27
CA GLY A 272 -3.75 -4.18 -26.07
C GLY A 272 -2.40 -3.83 -25.40
N VAL A 273 -1.50 -4.81 -25.31
CA VAL A 273 -0.15 -4.59 -24.78
C VAL A 273 0.68 -3.69 -25.71
N ALA A 274 0.61 -3.90 -27.02
CA ALA A 274 1.32 -3.07 -27.99
C ALA A 274 0.86 -1.59 -27.89
N ILE A 275 -0.43 -1.33 -27.73
CA ILE A 275 -0.97 0.02 -27.50
C ILE A 275 -0.40 0.61 -26.21
N SER A 276 -0.48 -0.12 -25.09
CA SER A 276 0.04 0.34 -23.81
C SER A 276 1.54 0.64 -23.86
N LEU A 277 2.35 -0.23 -24.47
CA LEU A 277 3.79 -0.01 -24.60
C LEU A 277 4.10 1.18 -25.51
N THR A 278 3.36 1.35 -26.60
CA THR A 278 3.51 2.50 -27.50
C THR A 278 3.20 3.81 -26.78
N ILE A 279 2.11 3.86 -26.01
CA ILE A 279 1.78 5.01 -25.13
C ILE A 279 2.92 5.24 -24.14
N GLY A 280 3.45 4.19 -23.52
CA GLY A 280 4.55 4.29 -22.56
C GLY A 280 5.82 4.87 -23.17
N MET A 281 6.19 4.42 -24.35
CA MET A 281 7.33 4.96 -25.11
C MET A 281 7.08 6.42 -25.51
N ALA A 282 5.89 6.74 -25.99
CA ALA A 282 5.53 8.11 -26.33
C ALA A 282 5.62 9.03 -25.11
N VAL A 283 5.05 8.63 -23.97
CA VAL A 283 5.13 9.39 -22.70
C VAL A 283 6.58 9.54 -22.24
N TYR A 284 7.40 8.47 -22.34
CA TYR A 284 8.80 8.57 -21.96
C TYR A 284 9.58 9.55 -22.83
N PHE A 285 9.51 9.43 -24.17
CA PHE A 285 10.31 10.24 -25.08
C PHE A 285 9.78 11.66 -25.24
N LEU A 286 8.45 11.84 -25.35
CA LEU A 286 7.86 13.15 -25.61
C LEU A 286 7.59 13.94 -24.33
N PHE A 287 7.22 13.27 -23.24
CA PHE A 287 6.88 13.96 -22.00
C PHE A 287 8.03 13.92 -20.98
N ILE A 288 8.49 12.72 -20.56
CA ILE A 288 9.52 12.64 -19.51
C ILE A 288 10.83 13.27 -20.00
N ARG A 289 11.28 12.90 -21.20
CA ARG A 289 12.57 13.36 -21.71
C ARG A 289 12.58 14.83 -22.12
N LEU A 290 11.48 15.38 -22.63
CA LEU A 290 11.41 16.77 -23.09
C LEU A 290 10.95 17.74 -22.00
N VAL A 291 10.06 17.31 -21.10
CA VAL A 291 9.43 18.19 -20.11
C VAL A 291 10.01 18.01 -18.71
N LEU A 292 10.27 16.75 -18.29
CA LEU A 292 10.71 16.42 -16.94
C LEU A 292 12.23 16.20 -16.83
N MET A 293 12.98 16.31 -17.92
CA MET A 293 14.45 16.27 -17.90
C MET A 293 15.01 17.61 -18.35
N ASP A 294 15.95 18.14 -17.60
CA ASP A 294 16.76 19.30 -17.99
C ASP A 294 18.19 18.86 -18.30
N ARG A 295 18.77 19.44 -19.35
CA ARG A 295 20.17 19.20 -19.72
C ARG A 295 21.02 20.34 -19.16
N LYS A 296 21.63 20.11 -18.01
CA LYS A 296 22.65 21.00 -17.47
C LYS A 296 24.03 20.55 -17.97
N GLY A 297 24.45 21.10 -19.11
CA GLY A 297 25.68 20.68 -19.78
C GLY A 297 25.59 19.25 -20.35
N ALA A 298 26.53 18.37 -20.00
CA ALA A 298 26.57 16.98 -20.44
C ALA A 298 25.66 16.05 -19.62
N GLU A 299 25.02 16.55 -18.58
CA GLU A 299 24.25 15.75 -17.62
C GLU A 299 22.77 16.03 -17.74
N ALA A 300 21.97 14.95 -17.82
CA ALA A 300 20.52 15.02 -17.80
C ALA A 300 20.02 14.81 -16.36
N VAL A 301 19.26 15.77 -15.84
CA VAL A 301 18.72 15.80 -14.48
C VAL A 301 17.20 15.74 -14.56
N TYR A 302 16.58 14.88 -13.76
CA TYR A 302 15.11 14.80 -13.63
C TYR A 302 14.60 15.91 -12.74
N LEU A 303 13.54 16.61 -13.17
CA LEU A 303 12.90 17.71 -12.47
C LEU A 303 11.60 17.23 -11.80
N GLU A 304 11.34 17.69 -10.57
CA GLU A 304 10.05 17.53 -9.94
C GLU A 304 9.11 18.67 -10.35
N ARG A 305 8.23 18.41 -11.31
CA ARG A 305 7.27 19.39 -11.84
C ARG A 305 5.82 19.04 -11.52
N TRP A 306 5.57 18.33 -10.40
CA TRP A 306 4.19 18.04 -9.98
C TRP A 306 3.46 19.34 -9.60
N PRO A 307 2.25 19.59 -10.13
CA PRO A 307 1.49 20.78 -9.79
C PRO A 307 1.13 20.79 -8.30
N ARG A 308 1.54 21.82 -7.55
CA ARG A 308 1.28 21.91 -6.10
C ARG A 308 -0.20 21.90 -5.75
N TRP A 309 -1.08 22.38 -6.67
CA TRP A 309 -2.51 22.36 -6.45
C TRP A 309 -3.10 20.93 -6.52
N LEU A 310 -2.43 19.98 -7.13
CA LEU A 310 -2.80 18.57 -7.23
C LEU A 310 -2.08 17.70 -6.17
N SER A 311 -1.36 18.30 -5.22
CA SER A 311 -0.69 17.56 -4.15
C SER A 311 -1.74 16.93 -3.24
N LEU A 312 -1.97 15.63 -3.42
CA LEU A 312 -2.88 14.82 -2.61
C LEU A 312 -2.43 14.80 -1.14
N GLU A 313 -1.11 14.84 -0.89
CA GLU A 313 -0.57 14.86 0.47
C GLU A 313 -1.01 16.10 1.24
N GLU A 314 -0.85 17.29 0.65
CA GLU A 314 -1.13 18.55 1.34
C GLU A 314 -2.63 18.87 1.39
N ARG A 315 -3.38 18.55 0.32
CA ARG A 315 -4.77 18.95 0.19
C ARG A 315 -5.78 17.89 0.61
N VAL A 316 -5.43 16.61 0.57
CA VAL A 316 -6.34 15.51 0.92
C VAL A 316 -5.85 14.78 2.16
N TYR A 317 -4.66 14.17 2.12
CA TYR A 317 -4.24 13.32 3.22
C TYR A 317 -4.00 14.07 4.53
N ARG A 318 -3.29 15.20 4.49
CA ARG A 318 -3.03 15.99 5.72
C ARG A 318 -4.31 16.51 6.38
N PRO A 319 -5.28 17.11 5.66
CA PRO A 319 -6.55 17.54 6.27
C PRO A 319 -7.38 16.37 6.81
N VAL A 320 -7.48 15.27 6.04
CA VAL A 320 -8.23 14.07 6.45
C VAL A 320 -7.61 13.44 7.70
N ILE A 321 -6.29 13.22 7.71
CA ILE A 321 -5.58 12.67 8.88
C ILE A 321 -5.72 13.58 10.09
N ARG A 322 -5.60 14.90 9.92
CA ARG A 322 -5.81 15.87 11.01
C ARG A 322 -7.25 15.84 11.52
N GLY A 323 -8.23 15.73 10.61
CA GLY A 323 -9.64 15.57 10.95
C GLY A 323 -9.89 14.31 11.75
N LEU A 324 -9.42 13.17 11.25
CA LEU A 324 -9.53 11.88 11.92
C LEU A 324 -8.85 11.87 13.30
N TYR A 325 -7.66 12.46 13.39
CA TYR A 325 -6.94 12.61 14.66
C TYR A 325 -7.72 13.46 15.67
N ARG A 326 -8.38 14.55 15.23
CA ARG A 326 -9.24 15.35 16.10
C ARG A 326 -10.43 14.57 16.62
N VAL A 327 -11.12 13.84 15.72
CA VAL A 327 -12.27 13.00 16.09
C VAL A 327 -11.83 11.92 17.06
N LEU A 328 -10.75 11.22 16.76
CA LEU A 328 -10.21 10.17 17.63
C LEU A 328 -9.84 10.70 19.01
N ASN A 329 -9.20 11.88 19.08
CA ASN A 329 -8.86 12.52 20.36
C ASN A 329 -10.12 12.89 21.17
N VAL A 330 -11.17 13.38 20.51
CA VAL A 330 -12.44 13.71 21.20
C VAL A 330 -13.07 12.42 21.77
N VAL A 331 -13.15 11.37 20.96
CA VAL A 331 -13.68 10.07 21.40
C VAL A 331 -12.85 9.48 22.54
N MET A 332 -11.52 9.50 22.42
CA MET A 332 -10.63 8.97 23.46
C MET A 332 -10.74 9.76 24.78
N ARG A 333 -10.85 11.10 24.70
CA ARG A 333 -11.10 11.91 25.91
C ARG A 333 -12.44 11.57 26.55
N ALA A 334 -13.50 11.46 25.76
CA ALA A 334 -14.82 11.07 26.28
C ALA A 334 -14.79 9.69 26.96
N VAL A 335 -14.06 8.73 26.39
CA VAL A 335 -13.88 7.39 26.99
C VAL A 335 -13.06 7.48 28.29
N CYS A 336 -11.97 8.25 28.30
CA CYS A 336 -11.18 8.46 29.52
C CYS A 336 -12.00 9.13 30.62
N ASP A 337 -12.74 10.19 30.30
CA ASP A 337 -13.61 10.89 31.26
C ASP A 337 -14.72 9.97 31.81
N ALA A 338 -15.30 9.11 30.95
CA ALA A 338 -16.27 8.10 31.37
C ALA A 338 -15.66 7.05 32.31
N LEU A 339 -14.44 6.58 32.01
CA LEU A 339 -13.71 5.64 32.85
C LEU A 339 -13.34 6.27 34.21
N ASP A 340 -12.86 7.50 34.21
CA ASP A 340 -12.55 8.25 35.44
C ASP A 340 -13.81 8.47 36.29
N PHE A 341 -14.95 8.79 35.65
CA PHE A 341 -16.23 8.87 36.33
C PHE A 341 -16.62 7.53 36.97
N LEU A 342 -16.46 6.42 36.24
CA LEU A 342 -16.74 5.05 36.70
C LEU A 342 -15.87 4.67 37.92
N VAL A 343 -14.57 5.01 37.85
CA VAL A 343 -13.63 4.81 38.98
C VAL A 343 -14.03 5.66 40.17
N LEU A 344 -14.43 6.92 39.97
CA LEU A 344 -14.90 7.78 41.07
C LEU A 344 -16.20 7.24 41.73
N VAL A 345 -17.14 6.75 40.92
CA VAL A 345 -18.36 6.12 41.41
C VAL A 345 -18.06 4.85 42.18
N ALA A 346 -17.22 3.98 41.62
CA ALA A 346 -16.77 2.75 42.30
C ALA A 346 -16.07 3.04 43.61
N ARG A 347 -15.18 4.02 43.62
CA ARG A 347 -14.49 4.47 44.85
C ARG A 347 -15.46 5.02 45.89
N ARG A 348 -16.50 5.75 45.47
CA ARG A 348 -17.54 6.26 46.40
C ARG A 348 -18.42 5.15 46.95
N THR A 349 -18.78 4.16 46.14
CA THR A 349 -19.65 3.05 46.58
C THR A 349 -18.92 2.00 47.43
N PHE A 350 -17.72 1.58 46.99
CA PHE A 350 -17.00 0.47 47.65
C PHE A 350 -16.04 0.87 48.78
N LEU A 351 -15.54 2.13 48.77
CA LEU A 351 -14.59 2.61 49.78
C LEU A 351 -15.23 3.54 50.82
N ARG A 352 -16.55 3.72 50.81
CA ARG A 352 -17.27 4.55 51.77
C ARG A 352 -17.28 3.96 53.19
N ASP A 353 -17.05 2.65 53.36
CA ASP A 353 -17.10 1.95 54.65
C ASP A 353 -15.76 1.75 55.36
N SER A 354 -14.65 2.25 54.81
CA SER A 354 -13.31 2.00 55.36
C SER A 354 -12.66 3.23 55.99
N ARG A 355 -13.42 4.18 56.46
CA ARG A 355 -12.84 5.24 57.33
C ARG A 355 -12.77 4.72 58.76
N PRO A 356 -11.57 4.40 59.34
CA PRO A 356 -11.45 4.22 60.76
C PRO A 356 -11.84 5.53 61.43
N ARG A 357 -12.86 5.52 62.29
CA ARG A 357 -13.18 6.59 63.24
C ARG A 357 -11.96 6.79 64.13
N ARG A 358 -11.00 7.60 63.72
CA ARG A 358 -9.94 8.08 64.60
C ARG A 358 -10.55 9.15 65.48
N HIS A 359 -10.98 8.77 66.66
CA HIS A 359 -11.12 9.68 67.78
C HIS A 359 -9.73 10.29 68.05
N ARG A 360 -9.44 11.42 67.47
CA ARG A 360 -8.33 12.28 67.90
C ARG A 360 -8.94 13.36 68.78
N SER A 361 -8.52 13.34 70.03
CA SER A 361 -8.83 14.43 70.94
C SER A 361 -8.18 15.71 70.43
N PRO A 362 -8.82 16.88 70.61
CA PRO A 362 -8.32 18.17 70.08
C PRO A 362 -6.93 18.58 70.61
N ARG A 363 -6.52 18.04 71.75
CA ARG A 363 -5.19 18.33 72.35
C ARG A 363 -4.01 17.66 71.64
N SER A 364 -4.16 16.50 71.00
CA SER A 364 -3.04 15.83 70.31
C SER A 364 -2.75 16.42 68.92
N ALA A 365 -3.72 17.09 68.27
CA ALA A 365 -3.53 17.78 67.01
C ALA A 365 -2.68 19.04 67.13
N MET A 366 -2.76 19.73 68.30
CA MET A 366 -2.05 21.00 68.51
C MET A 366 -0.54 20.77 68.85
N ILE A 367 -0.18 19.64 69.45
CA ILE A 367 1.21 19.32 69.78
C ILE A 367 1.98 18.78 68.53
N HIS A 368 1.31 18.11 67.59
CA HIS A 368 1.95 17.62 66.35
C HIS A 368 2.17 18.69 65.27
N ALA A 369 1.45 19.82 65.36
CA ALA A 369 1.65 20.93 64.46
C ALA A 369 2.86 21.82 64.80
N MET A 370 3.40 21.65 66.00
CA MET A 370 4.57 22.42 66.49
C MET A 370 5.94 21.68 66.36
N THR A 371 5.97 20.41 65.95
CA THR A 371 7.20 19.67 65.74
C THR A 371 7.37 19.34 64.26
N HIS A 372 8.28 20.02 63.64
CA HIS A 372 8.96 19.81 62.35
C HIS A 372 8.71 18.44 61.63
N GLY A 373 7.60 18.27 60.95
CA GLY A 373 7.37 17.05 60.14
C GLY A 373 6.49 17.20 58.91
N GLY A 374 5.71 18.31 58.84
CA GLY A 374 4.68 18.44 57.80
C GLY A 374 5.17 18.81 56.40
N GLN A 375 6.23 19.57 56.31
CA GLN A 375 6.67 20.10 55.00
C GLN A 375 7.43 19.08 54.15
N ARG A 376 8.18 18.13 54.75
CA ARG A 376 8.92 17.10 53.99
C ARG A 376 8.00 16.07 53.33
N THR A 377 6.94 15.66 54.00
CA THR A 377 6.01 14.64 53.44
C THR A 377 5.09 15.17 52.38
N GLU A 378 4.71 16.46 52.43
CA GLU A 378 3.95 17.11 51.34
C GLU A 378 4.82 17.38 50.13
N GLN A 379 6.09 17.78 50.34
CA GLN A 379 7.03 18.02 49.26
C GLN A 379 7.44 16.71 48.56
N GLU A 380 7.69 15.62 49.29
CA GLU A 380 7.94 14.30 48.71
C GLU A 380 6.72 13.72 48.00
N ALA A 381 5.50 13.98 48.48
CA ALA A 381 4.27 13.58 47.79
C ALA A 381 4.05 14.42 46.50
N ALA A 382 4.33 15.72 46.55
CA ALA A 382 4.26 16.59 45.40
C ALA A 382 5.33 16.24 44.35
N ASP A 383 6.56 15.92 44.75
CA ASP A 383 7.63 15.48 43.87
C ASP A 383 7.34 14.11 43.23
N ARG A 384 6.76 13.17 43.99
CA ARG A 384 6.31 11.89 43.41
C ARG A 384 5.16 12.07 42.42
N LEU A 385 4.20 12.96 42.75
CA LEU A 385 3.10 13.28 41.82
C LEU A 385 3.62 13.98 40.55
N GLY A 386 4.58 14.89 40.70
CA GLY A 386 5.27 15.55 39.62
C GLY A 386 6.00 14.56 38.70
N THR A 387 6.73 13.61 39.31
CA THR A 387 7.45 12.56 38.58
C THR A 387 6.51 11.62 37.82
N ILE A 388 5.36 11.27 38.44
CA ILE A 388 4.32 10.46 37.80
C ILE A 388 3.67 11.22 36.65
N LEU A 389 3.35 12.51 36.84
CA LEU A 389 2.77 13.35 35.80
C LEU A 389 3.73 13.60 34.64
N ASP A 390 5.02 13.77 34.91
CA ASP A 390 6.05 13.91 33.88
C ASP A 390 6.29 12.58 33.11
N THR A 391 6.22 11.46 33.81
CA THR A 391 6.31 10.13 33.20
C THR A 391 5.08 9.87 32.31
N LEU A 392 3.88 10.20 32.77
CA LEU A 392 2.64 10.11 32.00
C LEU A 392 2.66 11.04 30.78
N ARG A 393 3.16 12.29 30.92
CA ARG A 393 3.34 13.19 29.77
C ARG A 393 4.36 12.70 28.75
N ARG A 394 5.45 12.08 29.18
CA ARG A 394 6.42 11.43 28.28
C ARG A 394 5.84 10.22 27.58
N MET A 395 4.97 9.45 28.26
CA MET A 395 4.24 8.32 27.65
C MET A 395 3.16 8.79 26.67
N GLU A 396 2.48 9.89 26.93
CA GLU A 396 1.48 10.52 26.04
C GLU A 396 2.09 10.97 24.71
N GLY A 397 3.36 11.38 24.70
CA GLY A 397 4.11 11.78 23.50
C GLY A 397 4.77 10.62 22.75
N SER A 398 4.71 9.38 23.26
CA SER A 398 5.40 8.26 22.64
C SER A 398 4.50 7.58 21.59
N LEU A 399 5.02 7.48 20.37
CA LEU A 399 4.40 6.76 19.26
C LEU A 399 4.05 5.30 19.63
N SER A 400 4.81 4.71 20.56
CA SER A 400 4.60 3.37 21.10
C SER A 400 3.32 3.24 21.92
N TYR A 401 2.92 4.27 22.66
CA TYR A 401 1.70 4.26 23.46
C TYR A 401 0.45 4.35 22.55
N ALA A 402 0.48 5.21 21.54
CA ALA A 402 -0.59 5.31 20.55
C ALA A 402 -0.77 4.00 19.76
N LEU A 403 0.34 3.31 19.44
CA LEU A 403 0.33 2.03 18.76
C LEU A 403 -0.22 0.90 19.67
N LEU A 404 0.16 0.90 20.95
CA LEU A 404 -0.33 -0.06 21.94
C LEU A 404 -1.84 0.09 22.15
N MET A 405 -2.33 1.33 22.26
CA MET A 405 -3.77 1.61 22.40
C MET A 405 -4.57 1.27 21.13
N ALA A 406 -4.00 1.49 19.94
CA ALA A 406 -4.61 1.06 18.70
C ALA A 406 -4.70 -0.47 18.58
N CYS A 407 -3.64 -1.19 18.98
CA CYS A 407 -3.64 -2.65 18.99
C CYS A 407 -4.64 -3.22 20.02
N LEU A 408 -4.73 -2.62 21.21
CA LEU A 408 -5.69 -3.01 22.25
C LEU A 408 -7.14 -2.80 21.77
N GLY A 409 -7.42 -1.65 21.13
CA GLY A 409 -8.72 -1.38 20.53
C GLY A 409 -9.09 -2.39 19.45
N LEU A 410 -8.13 -2.76 18.59
CA LEU A 410 -8.34 -3.75 17.54
C LEU A 410 -8.58 -5.15 18.12
N CYS A 411 -7.86 -5.54 19.18
CA CYS A 411 -8.09 -6.81 19.90
C CYS A 411 -9.48 -6.86 20.54
N ILE A 412 -9.95 -5.76 21.16
CA ILE A 412 -11.28 -5.70 21.76
C ILE A 412 -12.37 -5.84 20.68
N VAL A 413 -12.23 -5.15 19.55
CA VAL A 413 -13.16 -5.28 18.41
C VAL A 413 -13.17 -6.72 17.88
N LEU A 414 -12.01 -7.35 17.75
CA LEU A 414 -11.89 -8.74 17.29
C LEU A 414 -12.56 -9.72 18.26
N VAL A 415 -12.38 -9.53 19.57
CA VAL A 415 -13.04 -10.33 20.61
C VAL A 415 -14.56 -10.12 20.60
N CYS A 416 -15.03 -8.88 20.42
CA CYS A 416 -16.46 -8.59 20.30
C CYS A 416 -17.08 -9.25 19.05
N ILE A 417 -16.37 -9.22 17.91
CA ILE A 417 -16.80 -9.91 16.68
C ILE A 417 -16.83 -11.43 16.90
N LEU A 418 -15.81 -12.02 17.53
CA LEU A 418 -15.80 -13.45 17.86
C LEU A 418 -16.95 -13.84 18.79
N LEU A 419 -17.24 -13.03 19.82
CA LEU A 419 -18.36 -13.27 20.75
C LEU A 419 -19.75 -13.07 20.10
N TYR A 420 -19.83 -12.34 18.99
CA TYR A 420 -21.07 -12.15 18.24
C TYR A 420 -21.30 -13.26 17.19
N VAL A 421 -20.23 -13.87 16.69
CA VAL A 421 -20.28 -14.91 15.63
C VAL A 421 -20.38 -16.33 16.23
N PHE A 422 -19.94 -16.54 17.48
CA PHE A 422 -20.05 -17.80 18.22
C PHE A 422 -21.00 -17.65 19.42
#